data_d6fa23c994b79f8dfda599a44e05d807
#
_entry.id   d6fa23c994b79f8dfda599a44e05d807
#
_cell.length_a   1.000
_cell.length_b   1.000
_cell.length_c   1.000
_cell.angle_alpha   90.00
_cell.angle_beta   90.00
_cell.angle_gamma   90.00
#
_symmetry.space_group_name_H-M   'P 1'
#
loop_
_entity.id
_entity.type
_entity.pdbx_description
1 polymer ?
#
loop_
_entity_poly.entity_id
_entity_poly.type
_entity_poly.pdbx_seq_one_letter_code
_entity_poly.pdbx_strand_id
1 'polypeptide(L)'
;MKISCKETLFTYNVYHVVKAFFPEAEIEQGVDTGQEPLVKLELDGGSCFCILPADVRASAEAMEFANARVVWAEMSGGDRTQEFMQAQKREVTRHVYRFLSEMTGKKLVWGVLTGVRPTKLAMQIAARERSEECAVDVLRRDYAVALPKAKLAVEIAGREKALLAPLDIRQGFSLYVGIPFCPSICSYCSFGSSPADLWKGQMDEYLDVLCK
;
A
#
# COMPACT_ATOMS: atom_id res chain seq x y z
N MET A 1 11.86 -7.94 -14.87
CA MET A 1 12.21 -7.33 -13.57
C MET A 1 12.00 -8.35 -12.48
N LYS A 2 12.87 -8.43 -11.49
CA LYS A 2 12.77 -9.43 -10.42
C LYS A 2 12.83 -8.76 -9.04
N ILE A 3 11.97 -9.22 -8.14
CA ILE A 3 11.96 -8.84 -6.73
C ILE A 3 12.22 -10.09 -5.91
N SER A 4 13.26 -10.08 -5.09
CA SER A 4 13.55 -11.14 -4.12
C SER A 4 13.49 -10.55 -2.71
N CYS A 5 12.74 -11.18 -1.82
CA CYS A 5 12.66 -10.78 -0.41
C CYS A 5 13.04 -11.96 0.46
N LYS A 6 13.91 -11.73 1.45
CA LYS A 6 14.31 -12.74 2.44
C LYS A 6 13.10 -13.25 3.24
N GLU A 7 12.13 -12.36 3.51
CA GLU A 7 10.88 -12.72 4.17
C GLU A 7 9.69 -12.41 3.27
N THR A 8 8.80 -13.36 3.10
CA THR A 8 7.55 -13.21 2.32
C THR A 8 6.69 -12.04 2.79
N LEU A 9 6.85 -11.65 4.05
CA LEU A 9 6.17 -10.54 4.70
C LEU A 9 6.29 -9.21 3.93
N PHE A 10 7.43 -8.96 3.29
CA PHE A 10 7.71 -7.71 2.57
C PHE A 10 7.33 -7.77 1.09
N THR A 11 7.29 -8.97 0.51
CA THR A 11 7.11 -9.17 -0.94
C THR A 11 5.90 -8.44 -1.48
N TYR A 12 4.75 -8.56 -0.81
CA TYR A 12 3.52 -7.92 -1.25
C TYR A 12 3.65 -6.39 -1.35
N ASN A 13 4.14 -5.75 -0.29
CA ASN A 13 4.26 -4.29 -0.25
C ASN A 13 5.30 -3.76 -1.24
N VAL A 14 6.45 -4.42 -1.33
CA VAL A 14 7.52 -4.08 -2.27
C VAL A 14 7.02 -4.23 -3.71
N TYR A 15 6.38 -5.35 -4.03
CA TYR A 15 5.80 -5.58 -5.36
C TYR A 15 4.88 -4.44 -5.79
N HIS A 16 3.94 -4.03 -4.94
CA HIS A 16 2.99 -2.98 -5.30
C HIS A 16 3.65 -1.61 -5.50
N VAL A 17 4.68 -1.28 -4.73
CA VAL A 17 5.44 -0.05 -4.96
C VAL A 17 6.21 -0.12 -6.26
N VAL A 18 6.93 -1.20 -6.53
CA VAL A 18 7.67 -1.37 -7.80
C VAL A 18 6.71 -1.32 -8.99
N LYS A 19 5.57 -2.02 -8.91
CA LYS A 19 4.53 -2.01 -9.96
C LYS A 19 3.95 -0.61 -10.20
N ALA A 20 3.83 0.22 -9.17
CA ALA A 20 3.35 1.60 -9.32
C ALA A 20 4.37 2.50 -10.05
N PHE A 21 5.68 2.24 -9.93
CA PHE A 21 6.70 2.93 -10.72
C PHE A 21 6.81 2.40 -12.15
N PHE A 22 6.60 1.10 -12.34
CA PHE A 22 6.74 0.38 -13.61
C PHE A 22 5.46 -0.40 -13.94
N PRO A 23 4.35 0.28 -14.30
CA PRO A 23 3.06 -0.36 -14.49
C PRO A 23 3.05 -1.39 -15.62
N GLU A 24 3.88 -1.21 -16.66
CA GLU A 24 3.95 -2.11 -17.82
C GLU A 24 4.94 -3.28 -17.62
N ALA A 25 5.80 -3.22 -16.60
CA ALA A 25 6.80 -4.25 -16.39
C ALA A 25 6.20 -5.57 -15.89
N GLU A 26 6.68 -6.67 -16.43
CA GLU A 26 6.49 -7.99 -15.83
C GLU A 26 7.43 -8.12 -14.62
N ILE A 27 6.88 -8.47 -13.47
CA ILE A 27 7.61 -8.55 -12.21
C ILE A 27 7.54 -9.98 -11.69
N GLU A 28 8.67 -10.65 -11.71
CA GLU A 28 8.87 -11.93 -11.07
C GLU A 28 9.10 -11.75 -9.57
N GLN A 29 8.48 -12.57 -8.74
CA GLN A 29 8.63 -12.54 -7.29
C GLN A 29 9.34 -13.82 -6.83
N GLY A 30 10.37 -13.65 -6.00
CA GLY A 30 11.12 -14.75 -5.40
C GLY A 30 11.38 -14.52 -3.91
N VAL A 31 11.65 -15.61 -3.20
CA VAL A 31 12.17 -15.58 -1.82
C VAL A 31 13.64 -15.94 -1.91
N ASP A 32 14.49 -15.09 -1.36
CA ASP A 32 15.90 -15.35 -1.26
C ASP A 32 16.18 -16.17 0.01
N THR A 33 16.88 -17.29 -0.12
CA THR A 33 17.17 -18.22 0.98
C THR A 33 18.59 -18.09 1.54
N GLY A 34 19.39 -17.13 1.02
CA GLY A 34 20.79 -16.92 1.38
C GLY A 34 21.05 -15.95 2.54
N GLN A 35 22.32 -15.71 2.83
CA GLN A 35 22.79 -14.65 3.77
C GLN A 35 22.68 -13.24 3.17
N GLU A 36 21.90 -13.08 2.17
CA GLU A 36 21.80 -11.95 1.29
C GLU A 36 20.78 -10.90 1.76
N PRO A 37 20.71 -9.77 1.08
CA PRO A 37 19.90 -8.61 1.49
C PRO A 37 18.44 -8.96 1.73
N LEU A 38 17.82 -8.20 2.62
CA LEU A 38 16.42 -8.39 2.99
C LEU A 38 15.48 -8.21 1.80
N VAL A 39 15.80 -7.28 0.91
CA VAL A 39 15.11 -7.06 -0.37
C VAL A 39 16.14 -6.81 -1.45
N LYS A 40 16.03 -7.54 -2.55
CA LYS A 40 16.83 -7.36 -3.75
C LYS A 40 15.91 -7.03 -4.92
N LEU A 41 16.22 -5.95 -5.63
CA LEU A 41 15.54 -5.55 -6.85
C LEU A 41 16.51 -5.69 -8.02
N GLU A 42 16.19 -6.55 -8.97
CA GLU A 42 16.89 -6.68 -10.24
C GLU A 42 16.07 -5.96 -11.31
N LEU A 43 16.63 -4.91 -11.87
CA LEU A 43 16.00 -4.11 -12.90
C LEU A 43 16.57 -4.46 -14.27
N ASP A 44 15.78 -4.26 -15.33
CA ASP A 44 16.24 -4.43 -16.71
C ASP A 44 17.42 -3.48 -16.98
N GLY A 45 18.52 -4.04 -17.47
CA GLY A 45 19.77 -3.28 -17.71
C GLY A 45 20.88 -3.56 -16.68
N GLY A 46 20.70 -4.53 -15.77
CA GLY A 46 21.73 -4.97 -14.83
C GLY A 46 21.85 -4.16 -13.54
N SER A 47 20.98 -3.17 -13.33
CA SER A 47 20.91 -2.45 -12.06
C SER A 47 20.34 -3.35 -10.98
N CYS A 48 21.04 -3.49 -9.86
CA CYS A 48 20.61 -4.24 -8.69
C CYS A 48 20.55 -3.33 -7.48
N PHE A 49 19.46 -3.40 -6.75
CA PHE A 49 19.27 -2.67 -5.50
C PHE A 49 19.07 -3.66 -4.37
N CYS A 50 19.80 -3.45 -3.27
CA CYS A 50 19.75 -4.32 -2.09
C CYS A 50 19.48 -3.50 -0.84
N ILE A 51 18.55 -3.97 -0.01
CA ILE A 51 18.36 -3.49 1.35
C ILE A 51 19.03 -4.48 2.29
N LEU A 52 20.08 -4.01 3.00
CA LEU A 52 20.87 -4.84 3.89
C LEU A 52 20.38 -4.73 5.34
N PRO A 53 20.50 -5.79 6.15
CA PRO A 53 20.31 -5.73 7.59
C PRO A 53 21.24 -4.70 8.25
N ALA A 54 20.85 -4.18 9.42
CA ALA A 54 21.57 -3.11 10.11
C ALA A 54 23.01 -3.50 10.54
N ASP A 55 23.26 -4.76 10.80
CA ASP A 55 24.53 -5.32 11.20
C ASP A 55 25.58 -5.39 10.06
N VAL A 56 25.13 -5.36 8.80
CA VAL A 56 26.02 -5.37 7.64
C VAL A 56 26.50 -3.96 7.23
N ARG A 57 26.04 -2.93 7.91
CA ARG A 57 26.39 -1.51 7.63
C ARG A 57 27.87 -1.16 7.74
N ALA A 58 28.67 -1.97 8.39
CA ALA A 58 30.08 -1.69 8.65
C ALA A 58 31.01 -2.04 7.48
N SER A 59 30.54 -2.74 6.43
CA SER A 59 31.39 -3.06 5.30
C SER A 59 31.36 -1.94 4.24
N ALA A 60 32.52 -1.57 3.71
CA ALA A 60 32.69 -0.48 2.74
C ALA A 60 31.88 -0.70 1.45
N GLU A 61 31.59 -1.95 1.09
CA GLU A 61 30.75 -2.31 -0.07
C GLU A 61 29.28 -1.94 0.12
N ALA A 62 28.78 -1.90 1.34
CA ALA A 62 27.45 -1.38 1.65
C ALA A 62 27.35 0.14 1.43
N MET A 63 28.48 0.86 1.34
CA MET A 63 28.49 2.31 1.19
C MET A 63 28.29 2.78 -0.25
N GLU A 64 28.53 1.97 -1.27
CA GLU A 64 28.20 2.31 -2.65
C GLU A 64 26.69 2.31 -2.89
N PHE A 65 25.92 1.55 -2.12
CA PHE A 65 24.47 1.60 -2.07
C PHE A 65 23.96 2.57 -0.99
N ALA A 66 24.80 3.42 -0.45
CA ALA A 66 24.58 4.24 0.74
C ALA A 66 23.52 5.33 0.59
N ASN A 67 23.04 5.62 -0.60
CA ASN A 67 21.86 6.48 -0.80
C ASN A 67 20.54 5.78 -0.40
N ALA A 68 20.57 4.48 -0.21
CA ALA A 68 19.48 3.68 0.33
C ALA A 68 19.75 3.26 1.79
N ARG A 69 20.16 4.19 2.65
CA ARG A 69 20.32 3.92 4.08
C ARG A 69 18.99 3.60 4.72
N VAL A 70 18.71 2.31 4.85
CA VAL A 70 17.67 1.83 5.76
C VAL A 70 18.22 1.94 7.18
N VAL A 71 17.70 2.88 7.94
CA VAL A 71 17.88 2.86 9.39
C VAL A 71 16.86 1.87 9.94
N TRP A 72 17.27 0.62 10.12
CA TRP A 72 16.49 -0.34 10.88
C TRP A 72 16.58 0.07 12.35
N ALA A 73 15.43 0.20 13.00
CA ALA A 73 15.39 0.00 14.43
C ALA A 73 15.92 -1.42 14.68
N GLU A 74 16.88 -1.55 15.60
CA GLU A 74 17.56 -2.78 15.92
C GLU A 74 16.56 -3.94 15.98
N MET A 75 16.72 -4.93 15.10
CA MET A 75 15.98 -6.20 15.18
C MET A 75 16.61 -7.08 16.28
N SER A 76 16.87 -6.51 17.43
CA SER A 76 17.25 -7.26 18.60
C SER A 76 16.00 -7.92 19.16
N GLY A 77 15.90 -9.23 19.00
CA GLY A 77 15.24 -10.26 19.81
C GLY A 77 14.00 -9.94 20.65
N GLY A 78 13.27 -8.88 20.36
CA GLY A 78 12.09 -8.45 21.08
C GLY A 78 10.81 -9.01 20.46
N ASP A 79 9.80 -9.08 21.27
CA ASP A 79 8.44 -9.53 20.97
C ASP A 79 7.97 -9.00 19.61
N ARG A 80 7.70 -9.91 18.65
CA ARG A 80 7.22 -9.58 17.30
C ARG A 80 5.74 -9.15 17.34
N THR A 81 5.47 -8.02 17.97
CA THR A 81 4.12 -7.47 18.01
C THR A 81 3.65 -7.10 16.59
N GLN A 82 2.36 -7.13 16.36
CA GLN A 82 1.78 -6.74 15.08
C GLN A 82 2.16 -5.30 14.69
N GLU A 83 2.28 -4.42 15.67
CA GLU A 83 2.69 -3.02 15.46
C GLU A 83 4.14 -2.91 15.00
N PHE A 84 5.04 -3.70 15.59
CA PHE A 84 6.44 -3.77 15.17
C PHE A 84 6.57 -4.24 13.72
N MET A 85 5.87 -5.31 13.36
CA MET A 85 5.89 -5.84 11.99
C MET A 85 5.32 -4.85 10.97
N GLN A 86 4.29 -4.10 11.33
CA GLN A 86 3.75 -3.05 10.46
C GLN A 86 4.70 -1.87 10.30
N ALA A 87 5.39 -1.47 11.38
CA ALA A 87 6.40 -0.43 11.32
C ALA A 87 7.56 -0.81 10.38
N GLN A 88 8.02 -2.06 10.46
CA GLN A 88 9.06 -2.58 9.57
C GLN A 88 8.62 -2.62 8.10
N LYS A 89 7.42 -3.13 7.82
CA LYS A 89 6.85 -3.11 6.46
C LYS A 89 6.83 -1.71 5.88
N ARG A 90 6.37 -0.75 6.67
CA ARG A 90 6.32 0.66 6.26
C ARG A 90 7.71 1.20 5.96
N GLU A 91 8.69 0.91 6.80
CA GLU A 91 10.06 1.39 6.63
C GLU A 91 10.70 0.82 5.36
N VAL A 92 10.64 -0.51 5.15
CA VAL A 92 11.12 -1.16 3.92
C VAL A 92 10.47 -0.55 2.68
N THR A 93 9.15 -0.44 2.70
CA THR A 93 8.38 0.06 1.57
C THR A 93 8.75 1.51 1.25
N ARG A 94 8.98 2.34 2.29
CA ARG A 94 9.40 3.74 2.15
C ARG A 94 10.82 3.88 1.57
N HIS A 95 11.73 2.99 1.93
CA HIS A 95 13.08 2.97 1.35
C HIS A 95 13.06 2.57 -0.11
N VAL A 96 12.34 1.51 -0.46
CA VAL A 96 12.15 1.12 -1.85
C VAL A 96 11.54 2.28 -2.67
N TYR A 97 10.53 2.95 -2.13
CA TYR A 97 9.93 4.11 -2.76
C TYR A 97 10.95 5.23 -3.00
N ARG A 98 11.73 5.60 -1.98
CA ARG A 98 12.74 6.67 -2.10
C ARG A 98 13.77 6.33 -3.16
N PHE A 99 14.33 5.12 -3.12
CA PHE A 99 15.27 4.65 -4.12
C PHE A 99 14.70 4.75 -5.54
N LEU A 100 13.51 4.20 -5.76
CA LEU A 100 12.86 4.23 -7.07
C LEU A 100 12.51 5.66 -7.51
N SER A 101 12.10 6.51 -6.57
CA SER A 101 11.80 7.93 -6.85
C SER A 101 13.06 8.70 -7.28
N GLU A 102 14.19 8.48 -6.62
CA GLU A 102 15.49 9.08 -6.98
C GLU A 102 15.99 8.57 -8.34
N MET A 103 15.93 7.25 -8.56
CA MET A 103 16.39 6.61 -9.79
C MET A 103 15.56 7.02 -11.02
N THR A 104 14.22 7.12 -10.86
CA THR A 104 13.31 7.38 -11.99
C THR A 104 12.92 8.85 -12.16
N GLY A 105 13.19 9.68 -11.16
CA GLY A 105 12.68 11.05 -11.07
C GLY A 105 11.16 11.16 -10.83
N LYS A 106 10.44 10.02 -10.76
CA LYS A 106 8.99 9.99 -10.55
C LYS A 106 8.65 10.13 -9.06
N LYS A 107 7.56 10.86 -8.78
CA LYS A 107 6.98 10.96 -7.44
C LYS A 107 5.52 10.51 -7.51
N LEU A 108 5.20 9.43 -6.81
CA LEU A 108 3.81 8.96 -6.73
C LEU A 108 3.05 9.87 -5.75
N VAL A 109 1.90 10.35 -6.17
CA VAL A 109 1.10 11.31 -5.36
C VAL A 109 0.56 10.71 -4.06
N TRP A 110 0.38 9.39 -4.01
CA TRP A 110 0.00 8.65 -2.80
C TRP A 110 1.19 8.00 -2.09
N GLY A 111 2.42 8.29 -2.52
CA GLY A 111 3.63 7.73 -1.93
C GLY A 111 3.63 6.21 -1.95
N VAL A 112 3.81 5.61 -0.77
CA VAL A 112 3.80 4.16 -0.59
C VAL A 112 2.40 3.56 -0.40
N LEU A 113 1.35 4.38 -0.42
CA LEU A 113 -0.02 3.90 -0.30
C LEU A 113 -0.53 3.38 -1.64
N THR A 114 -0.45 2.09 -1.83
CA THR A 114 -0.89 1.38 -3.05
C THR A 114 -2.28 0.75 -2.91
N GLY A 115 -2.89 0.86 -1.74
CA GLY A 115 -4.23 0.34 -1.47
C GLY A 115 -5.36 1.24 -1.99
N VAL A 116 -6.56 0.68 -2.10
CA VAL A 116 -7.74 1.35 -2.67
C VAL A 116 -8.47 2.28 -1.69
N ARG A 117 -8.12 2.28 -0.39
CA ARG A 117 -8.80 3.08 0.64
C ARG A 117 -7.81 3.85 1.52
N PRO A 118 -7.11 4.87 0.99
CA PRO A 118 -6.20 5.69 1.78
C PRO A 118 -6.91 6.46 2.90
N THR A 119 -8.20 6.77 2.75
CA THR A 119 -9.01 7.46 3.77
C THR A 119 -9.18 6.63 5.04
N LYS A 120 -9.25 5.30 4.96
CA LYS A 120 -9.31 4.43 6.14
C LYS A 120 -8.06 4.59 7.02
N LEU A 121 -6.89 4.67 6.41
CA LEU A 121 -5.64 4.93 7.13
C LEU A 121 -5.65 6.36 7.71
N ALA A 122 -6.07 7.36 6.93
CA ALA A 122 -6.19 8.74 7.40
C ALA A 122 -7.11 8.85 8.61
N MET A 123 -8.25 8.15 8.64
CA MET A 123 -9.14 8.08 9.80
C MET A 123 -8.43 7.49 11.04
N GLN A 124 -7.68 6.41 10.86
CA GLN A 124 -6.95 5.77 11.97
C GLN A 124 -5.85 6.69 12.52
N ILE A 125 -5.16 7.41 11.65
CA ILE A 125 -4.15 8.38 12.05
C ILE A 125 -4.81 9.57 12.75
N ALA A 126 -5.82 10.19 12.15
CA ALA A 126 -6.53 11.32 12.72
C ALA A 126 -7.21 11.02 14.09
N ALA A 127 -7.56 9.76 14.34
CA ALA A 127 -8.09 9.34 15.64
C ALA A 127 -7.02 9.27 16.75
N ARG A 128 -5.73 9.21 16.38
CA ARG A 128 -4.59 9.12 17.31
C ARG A 128 -3.84 10.43 17.48
N GLU A 129 -3.91 11.28 16.47
CA GLU A 129 -3.18 12.55 16.43
C GLU A 129 -3.99 13.68 17.10
N ARG A 130 -3.24 14.71 17.55
CA ARG A 130 -3.81 15.84 18.28
C ARG A 130 -4.56 16.82 17.38
N SER A 131 -4.24 16.87 16.10
CA SER A 131 -4.85 17.77 15.12
C SER A 131 -4.82 17.16 13.71
N GLU A 132 -5.60 17.75 12.81
CA GLU A 132 -5.60 17.39 11.39
C GLU A 132 -4.23 17.66 10.74
N GLU A 133 -3.54 18.74 11.13
CA GLU A 133 -2.20 19.06 10.63
C GLU A 133 -1.20 17.96 11.03
N CYS A 134 -1.26 17.50 12.27
CA CYS A 134 -0.42 16.37 12.72
C CYS A 134 -0.71 15.11 11.90
N ALA A 135 -1.97 14.83 11.62
CA ALA A 135 -2.34 13.67 10.79
C ALA A 135 -1.83 13.82 9.35
N VAL A 136 -1.88 15.01 8.77
CA VAL A 136 -1.30 15.32 7.45
C VAL A 136 0.22 15.09 7.48
N ASP A 137 0.91 15.55 8.52
CA ASP A 137 2.36 15.40 8.64
C ASP A 137 2.78 13.93 8.79
N VAL A 138 2.02 13.11 9.51
CA VAL A 138 2.23 11.66 9.60
C VAL A 138 2.10 11.01 8.22
N LEU A 139 1.05 11.34 7.45
CA LEU A 139 0.86 10.80 6.09
C LEU A 139 2.02 11.16 5.17
N ARG A 140 2.54 12.38 5.29
CA ARG A 140 3.68 12.85 4.48
C ARG A 140 4.99 12.18 4.90
N ARG A 141 5.28 12.16 6.19
CA ARG A 141 6.53 11.67 6.76
C ARG A 141 6.65 10.15 6.63
N ASP A 142 5.60 9.44 7.04
CA ASP A 142 5.66 7.98 7.19
C ASP A 142 5.25 7.23 5.92
N TYR A 143 4.44 7.85 5.06
CA TYR A 143 3.91 7.22 3.85
C TYR A 143 4.30 7.94 2.56
N ALA A 144 5.09 9.01 2.64
CA ALA A 144 5.54 9.80 1.49
C ALA A 144 4.37 10.35 0.62
N VAL A 145 3.20 10.56 1.20
CA VAL A 145 2.03 11.10 0.50
C VAL A 145 2.26 12.58 0.18
N ALA A 146 1.95 13.00 -1.04
CA ALA A 146 2.04 14.40 -1.44
C ALA A 146 1.07 15.27 -0.62
N LEU A 147 1.49 16.49 -0.25
CA LEU A 147 0.72 17.38 0.61
C LEU A 147 -0.75 17.57 0.19
N PRO A 148 -1.09 17.79 -1.10
CA PRO A 148 -2.49 17.95 -1.50
C PRO A 148 -3.33 16.70 -1.24
N LYS A 149 -2.75 15.50 -1.45
CA LYS A 149 -3.42 14.23 -1.21
C LYS A 149 -3.54 13.89 0.27
N ALA A 150 -2.53 14.24 1.07
CA ALA A 150 -2.59 14.08 2.51
C ALA A 150 -3.69 14.95 3.14
N LYS A 151 -3.78 16.22 2.75
CA LYS A 151 -4.87 17.13 3.17
C LYS A 151 -6.24 16.59 2.76
N LEU A 152 -6.40 16.21 1.49
CA LEU A 152 -7.65 15.63 0.98
C LEU A 152 -8.06 14.38 1.76
N ALA A 153 -7.12 13.48 2.04
CA ALA A 153 -7.41 12.25 2.78
C ALA A 153 -7.88 12.52 4.21
N VAL A 154 -7.27 13.48 4.91
CA VAL A 154 -7.66 13.86 6.28
C VAL A 154 -9.01 14.56 6.26
N GLU A 155 -9.26 15.46 5.32
CA GLU A 155 -10.56 16.14 5.15
C GLU A 155 -11.69 15.14 4.92
N ILE A 156 -11.51 14.19 3.99
CA ILE A 156 -12.49 13.13 3.73
C ILE A 156 -12.71 12.27 4.97
N ALA A 157 -11.63 11.91 5.68
CA ALA A 157 -11.72 11.16 6.93
C ALA A 157 -12.56 11.88 8.00
N GLY A 158 -12.42 13.21 8.11
CA GLY A 158 -13.24 14.04 8.99
C GLY A 158 -14.72 14.03 8.60
N ARG A 159 -15.02 14.15 7.31
CA ARG A 159 -16.40 14.07 6.79
C ARG A 159 -17.01 12.68 7.01
N GLU A 160 -16.27 11.61 6.71
CA GLU A 160 -16.73 10.23 6.98
C GLU A 160 -17.03 10.03 8.48
N LYS A 161 -16.14 10.52 9.36
CA LYS A 161 -16.35 10.46 10.81
C LYS A 161 -17.63 11.16 11.23
N ALA A 162 -17.90 12.36 10.71
CA ALA A 162 -19.09 13.11 11.01
C ALA A 162 -20.38 12.40 10.54
N LEU A 163 -20.35 11.83 9.33
CA LEU A 163 -21.47 11.06 8.77
C LEU A 163 -21.75 9.78 9.55
N LEU A 164 -20.72 9.13 10.06
CA LEU A 164 -20.85 7.88 10.81
C LEU A 164 -21.12 8.11 12.31
N ALA A 165 -20.95 9.32 12.82
CA ALA A 165 -21.11 9.62 14.23
C ALA A 165 -22.49 9.24 14.84
N PRO A 166 -23.62 9.38 14.10
CA PRO A 166 -24.93 8.96 14.62
C PRO A 166 -25.15 7.44 14.62
N LEU A 167 -24.28 6.68 13.97
CA LEU A 167 -24.44 5.23 13.83
C LEU A 167 -23.77 4.49 14.98
N ASP A 168 -24.46 3.51 15.56
CA ASP A 168 -23.84 2.57 16.50
C ASP A 168 -23.00 1.54 15.73
N ILE A 169 -21.71 1.84 15.57
CA ILE A 169 -20.74 1.01 14.83
C ILE A 169 -20.52 -0.36 15.54
N ARG A 170 -20.83 -0.46 16.82
CA ARG A 170 -20.60 -1.70 17.60
C ARG A 170 -21.76 -2.69 17.49
N GLN A 171 -22.98 -2.18 17.40
CA GLN A 171 -24.19 -3.02 17.34
C GLN A 171 -24.90 -2.96 15.99
N GLY A 172 -24.52 -1.98 15.17
CA GLY A 172 -25.06 -1.80 13.82
C GLY A 172 -24.42 -2.75 12.79
N PHE A 173 -25.05 -2.84 11.65
CA PHE A 173 -24.53 -3.53 10.48
C PHE A 173 -24.62 -2.64 9.24
N SER A 174 -23.81 -2.93 8.24
CA SER A 174 -23.89 -2.32 6.92
C SER A 174 -24.49 -3.32 5.95
N LEU A 175 -25.58 -2.94 5.27
CA LEU A 175 -26.15 -3.71 4.18
C LEU A 175 -25.61 -3.17 2.85
N TYR A 176 -24.94 -4.01 2.09
CA TYR A 176 -24.53 -3.71 0.73
C TYR A 176 -25.42 -4.47 -0.25
N VAL A 177 -26.17 -3.72 -1.08
CA VAL A 177 -26.99 -4.28 -2.14
C VAL A 177 -26.26 -4.05 -3.47
N GLY A 178 -25.75 -5.13 -4.06
CA GLY A 178 -25.01 -5.07 -5.31
C GLY A 178 -25.92 -5.40 -6.51
N ILE A 179 -25.90 -4.56 -7.55
CA ILE A 179 -26.53 -4.87 -8.84
C ILE A 179 -25.41 -5.18 -9.82
N PRO A 180 -25.26 -6.47 -10.23
CA PRO A 180 -24.10 -6.91 -11.02
C PRO A 180 -24.19 -6.61 -12.51
N PHE A 181 -25.27 -5.98 -12.98
CA PHE A 181 -25.50 -5.71 -14.39
C PHE A 181 -25.04 -4.30 -14.74
N CYS A 182 -24.04 -4.21 -15.61
CA CYS A 182 -23.47 -2.93 -16.03
C CYS A 182 -23.67 -2.72 -17.54
N PRO A 183 -24.06 -1.52 -17.99
CA PRO A 183 -24.13 -1.19 -19.42
C PRO A 183 -22.78 -1.41 -20.12
N SER A 184 -21.69 -1.12 -19.41
CA SER A 184 -20.32 -1.43 -19.81
C SER A 184 -19.49 -1.75 -18.59
N ILE A 185 -18.48 -2.62 -18.73
CA ILE A 185 -17.57 -2.95 -17.65
C ILE A 185 -16.41 -1.96 -17.68
N CYS A 186 -16.22 -1.22 -16.58
CA CYS A 186 -15.09 -0.31 -16.43
C CYS A 186 -13.76 -1.08 -16.40
N SER A 187 -12.73 -0.56 -17.06
CA SER A 187 -11.40 -1.20 -17.12
C SER A 187 -10.75 -1.41 -15.74
N TYR A 188 -11.20 -0.67 -14.73
CA TYR A 188 -10.70 -0.74 -13.34
C TYR A 188 -11.68 -1.46 -12.40
N CYS A 189 -12.73 -2.11 -12.91
CA CYS A 189 -13.75 -2.74 -12.07
C CYS A 189 -13.20 -3.98 -11.36
N SER A 190 -13.32 -4.00 -10.03
CA SER A 190 -12.98 -5.14 -9.17
C SER A 190 -14.21 -5.85 -8.60
N PHE A 191 -15.41 -5.39 -8.93
CA PHE A 191 -16.67 -6.03 -8.51
C PHE A 191 -17.03 -7.19 -9.44
N GLY A 192 -17.81 -8.15 -8.94
CA GLY A 192 -18.46 -9.13 -9.79
C GLY A 192 -19.50 -8.45 -10.66
N SER A 193 -19.09 -8.04 -11.86
CA SER A 193 -19.95 -7.33 -12.82
C SER A 193 -20.02 -8.08 -14.15
N SER A 194 -21.18 -8.00 -14.80
CA SER A 194 -21.46 -8.62 -16.10
C SER A 194 -22.12 -7.62 -17.03
N PRO A 195 -21.87 -7.69 -18.35
CA PRO A 195 -22.59 -6.85 -19.30
C PRO A 195 -24.11 -7.06 -19.21
N ALA A 196 -24.85 -5.96 -19.05
CA ALA A 196 -26.29 -5.99 -18.90
C ALA A 196 -27.01 -6.68 -20.08
N ASP A 197 -26.44 -6.58 -21.29
CA ASP A 197 -26.98 -7.20 -22.49
C ASP A 197 -27.10 -8.72 -22.43
N LEU A 198 -26.22 -9.38 -21.66
CA LEU A 198 -26.25 -10.83 -21.46
C LEU A 198 -27.41 -11.28 -20.56
N TRP A 199 -28.04 -10.35 -19.84
CA TRP A 199 -28.99 -10.64 -18.76
C TRP A 199 -30.37 -10.01 -19.00
N LYS A 200 -30.66 -9.46 -20.20
CA LYS A 200 -31.88 -8.71 -20.51
C LYS A 200 -33.18 -9.42 -20.12
N GLY A 201 -33.22 -10.74 -20.16
CA GLY A 201 -34.43 -11.51 -19.77
C GLY A 201 -34.47 -11.97 -18.31
N GLN A 202 -33.41 -11.71 -17.51
CA GLN A 202 -33.28 -12.25 -16.14
C GLN A 202 -33.11 -11.14 -15.09
N MET A 203 -33.05 -9.87 -15.49
CA MET A 203 -32.86 -8.77 -14.56
C MET A 203 -34.01 -8.61 -13.57
N ASP A 204 -35.24 -8.73 -14.08
CA ASP A 204 -36.46 -8.62 -13.27
C ASP A 204 -36.54 -9.79 -12.26
N GLU A 205 -36.24 -11.01 -12.71
CA GLU A 205 -36.16 -12.18 -11.83
C GLU A 205 -35.11 -11.99 -10.72
N TYR A 206 -33.95 -11.43 -11.06
CA TYR A 206 -32.92 -11.11 -10.06
C TYR A 206 -33.45 -10.13 -9.02
N LEU A 207 -34.13 -9.06 -9.44
CA LEU A 207 -34.69 -8.06 -8.53
C LEU A 207 -35.80 -8.67 -7.66
N ASP A 208 -36.64 -9.53 -8.22
CA ASP A 208 -37.69 -10.24 -7.48
C ASP A 208 -37.11 -11.16 -6.40
N VAL A 209 -35.99 -11.84 -6.70
CA VAL A 209 -35.30 -12.69 -5.75
C VAL A 209 -34.59 -11.86 -4.68
N LEU A 210 -33.99 -10.74 -5.07
CA LEU A 210 -33.27 -9.85 -4.15
C LEU A 210 -34.21 -9.21 -3.11
N CYS A 211 -35.48 -8.95 -3.49
CA CYS A 211 -36.49 -8.33 -2.63
C CYS A 211 -37.25 -9.32 -1.74
N LYS A 212 -37.06 -10.63 -1.88
CA LYS A 212 -37.63 -11.68 -1.03
C LYS A 212 -36.78 -11.97 0.20
#